data_d4a56fb787354ecfe195fe4393f693b8
#
_entry.id   d4a56fb787354ecfe195fe4393f693b8
#
_cell.length_a   1.000
_cell.length_b   1.000
_cell.length_c   1.000
_cell.angle_alpha   90.00
_cell.angle_beta   90.00
_cell.angle_gamma   90.00
#
_symmetry.space_group_name_H-M   'P 1'
#
loop_
_entity.id
_entity.type
_entity.pdbx_description
1 polymer ?
#
loop_
_entity_poly.entity_id
_entity_poly.type
_entity_poly.pdbx_seq_one_letter_code
_entity_poly.pdbx_strand_id
1 'polypeptide(L)'
;MKPGKRTLRGIISDAMGVCADNKLLWTPDLPIVYMDNPKSGSTTIKNSLKQAQAAEYMRAGIAFRRSEEPHKADDCLKNRGLRRSACSHRFLISCVRNPFTRALSGYLDKVATRDPRYFPELRDRSVENFEQHLLAIADHRPKRLNFHFRPQHINLDFPNINYDAIFYLENLSAVSRFFAEMSPKITLETSAPHSRSANSKLRDHYTDRAVKLVQEIYAQDFSVFGYGSNLDDASVSPGECIVGGRIVAEGEEFLDMASRRPTRTASCKAFDATMRYHRLIDMLMI
;
A
#
# COMPACT_ATOMS: atom_id res chain seq x y z
N MET A 1 -4.74 -32.78 -6.57
CA MET A 1 -5.26 -31.39 -6.50
C MET A 1 -5.59 -30.91 -7.91
N LYS A 2 -6.84 -30.56 -8.21
CA LYS A 2 -7.18 -29.93 -9.49
C LYS A 2 -6.61 -28.51 -9.46
N PRO A 3 -5.83 -28.05 -10.47
CA PRO A 3 -5.34 -26.69 -10.52
C PRO A 3 -6.57 -25.75 -10.56
N GLY A 4 -6.69 -24.88 -9.57
CA GLY A 4 -7.74 -23.88 -9.52
C GLY A 4 -7.76 -23.10 -10.84
N LYS A 5 -8.95 -22.88 -11.41
CA LYS A 5 -9.13 -22.12 -12.66
C LYS A 5 -8.44 -20.76 -12.49
N ARG A 6 -7.37 -20.52 -13.25
CA ARG A 6 -6.73 -19.21 -13.32
C ARG A 6 -7.78 -18.22 -13.79
N THR A 7 -7.97 -17.16 -13.05
CA THR A 7 -8.77 -16.03 -13.55
C THR A 7 -8.01 -15.39 -14.70
N LEU A 8 -8.73 -14.97 -15.74
CA LEU A 8 -8.14 -14.24 -16.88
C LEU A 8 -7.26 -13.07 -16.41
N ARG A 9 -7.68 -12.39 -15.35
CA ARG A 9 -6.94 -11.34 -14.65
C ARG A 9 -5.57 -11.79 -14.16
N GLY A 10 -5.47 -12.96 -13.55
CA GLY A 10 -4.20 -13.52 -13.08
C GLY A 10 -3.24 -13.88 -14.22
N ILE A 11 -3.78 -14.39 -15.34
CA ILE A 11 -2.98 -14.73 -16.53
C ILE A 11 -2.38 -13.48 -17.16
N ILE A 12 -3.15 -12.40 -17.27
CA ILE A 12 -2.71 -11.12 -17.85
C ILE A 12 -1.67 -10.46 -16.95
N SER A 13 -1.89 -10.46 -15.63
CA SER A 13 -0.93 -9.95 -14.66
C SER A 13 0.43 -10.64 -14.76
N ASP A 14 0.41 -11.99 -14.87
CA ASP A 14 1.63 -12.78 -15.02
C ASP A 14 2.35 -12.48 -16.34
N ALA A 15 1.60 -12.30 -17.43
CA ALA A 15 2.15 -12.04 -18.76
C ALA A 15 2.75 -10.62 -18.91
N MET A 16 2.18 -9.63 -18.21
CA MET A 16 2.62 -8.23 -18.30
C MET A 16 3.64 -7.85 -17.23
N GLY A 17 3.92 -8.73 -16.27
CA GLY A 17 4.77 -8.41 -15.12
C GLY A 17 4.21 -7.32 -14.20
N VAL A 18 2.95 -6.92 -14.41
CA VAL A 18 2.26 -5.87 -13.65
C VAL A 18 1.39 -6.53 -12.58
N CYS A 19 1.40 -6.00 -11.37
CA CYS A 19 0.49 -6.48 -10.34
C CYS A 19 -0.94 -6.03 -10.65
N ALA A 20 -1.82 -7.02 -10.92
CA ALA A 20 -3.21 -6.81 -11.29
C ALA A 20 -4.03 -5.99 -10.28
N ASP A 21 -3.54 -5.92 -9.05
CA ASP A 21 -4.25 -5.33 -7.91
C ASP A 21 -3.72 -3.95 -7.54
N ASN A 22 -2.75 -3.41 -8.28
CA ASN A 22 -2.22 -2.06 -8.04
C ASN A 22 -3.33 -1.04 -8.22
N LYS A 23 -3.67 -0.35 -7.14
CA LYS A 23 -4.72 0.67 -7.14
C LYS A 23 -4.09 2.05 -7.04
N LEU A 24 -4.07 2.75 -8.16
CA LEU A 24 -3.84 4.19 -8.16
C LEU A 24 -5.09 4.91 -7.70
N LEU A 25 -4.98 5.66 -6.63
CA LEU A 25 -6.03 6.50 -6.09
C LEU A 25 -5.62 7.98 -6.24
N TRP A 26 -6.55 8.85 -6.57
CA TRP A 26 -6.26 10.26 -6.77
C TRP A 26 -7.44 11.13 -6.36
N THR A 27 -7.14 12.33 -5.95
CA THR A 27 -8.11 13.36 -5.57
C THR A 27 -8.21 14.37 -6.71
N PRO A 28 -9.39 14.93 -7.02
CA PRO A 28 -9.54 15.89 -8.11
C PRO A 28 -8.68 17.16 -7.98
N ASP A 29 -8.63 17.78 -6.81
CA ASP A 29 -7.99 19.08 -6.62
C ASP A 29 -6.63 19.03 -5.91
N LEU A 30 -6.37 17.99 -5.10
CA LEU A 30 -5.07 17.86 -4.46
C LEU A 30 -4.03 17.28 -5.43
N PRO A 31 -2.78 17.76 -5.42
CA PRO A 31 -1.74 17.31 -6.34
C PRO A 31 -1.14 15.95 -5.95
N ILE A 32 -1.97 14.98 -5.52
CA ILE A 32 -1.53 13.69 -4.99
C ILE A 32 -2.16 12.54 -5.77
N VAL A 33 -1.32 11.57 -6.10
CA VAL A 33 -1.69 10.21 -6.53
C VAL A 33 -1.12 9.25 -5.50
N TYR A 34 -1.98 8.42 -4.92
CA TYR A 34 -1.59 7.44 -3.91
C TYR A 34 -1.64 6.03 -4.50
N MET A 35 -0.52 5.32 -4.45
CA MET A 35 -0.46 3.88 -4.74
C MET A 35 -0.82 3.11 -3.47
N ASP A 36 -1.95 2.43 -3.52
CA ASP A 36 -2.49 1.68 -2.38
C ASP A 36 -1.61 0.47 -2.04
N ASN A 37 -1.09 0.43 -0.82
CA ASN A 37 -0.36 -0.71 -0.27
C ASN A 37 -1.08 -1.19 1.00
N PRO A 38 -1.77 -2.34 0.96
CA PRO A 38 -2.56 -2.81 2.09
C PRO A 38 -1.72 -3.08 3.34
N LYS A 39 -2.32 -2.86 4.49
CA LYS A 39 -1.74 -3.06 5.83
C LYS A 39 -0.58 -2.10 6.18
N SER A 40 -0.39 -1.05 5.39
CA SER A 40 0.62 -0.01 5.57
C SER A 40 -0.01 1.37 5.80
N GLY A 41 -1.04 1.47 6.66
CA GLY A 41 -1.71 2.74 6.95
C GLY A 41 -2.68 3.24 5.88
N SER A 42 -3.00 2.39 4.92
CA SER A 42 -3.83 2.71 3.75
C SER A 42 -5.20 3.32 4.11
N THR A 43 -5.86 2.85 5.15
CA THR A 43 -7.14 3.41 5.64
C THR A 43 -6.98 4.86 6.09
N THR A 44 -5.97 5.13 6.92
CA THR A 44 -5.64 6.47 7.43
C THR A 44 -5.38 7.44 6.29
N ILE A 45 -4.50 7.08 5.34
CA ILE A 45 -4.15 7.94 4.20
C ILE A 45 -5.39 8.22 3.34
N LYS A 46 -6.18 7.20 3.02
CA LYS A 46 -7.40 7.38 2.20
C LYS A 46 -8.42 8.27 2.87
N ASN A 47 -8.65 8.10 4.17
CA ASN A 47 -9.59 8.96 4.90
C ASN A 47 -9.12 10.41 4.92
N SER A 48 -7.85 10.65 5.19
CA SER A 48 -7.26 11.99 5.18
C SER A 48 -7.39 12.68 3.82
N LEU A 49 -7.11 11.96 2.73
CA LEU A 49 -7.28 12.46 1.37
C LEU A 49 -8.75 12.75 1.04
N LYS A 50 -9.68 11.87 1.41
CA LYS A 50 -11.12 12.08 1.22
C LYS A 50 -11.63 13.30 1.99
N GLN A 51 -11.19 13.47 3.21
CA GLN A 51 -11.57 14.59 4.07
C GLN A 51 -11.10 15.92 3.48
N ALA A 52 -9.83 15.99 3.09
CA ALA A 52 -9.27 17.19 2.50
C ALA A 52 -9.98 17.56 1.19
N GLN A 53 -10.25 16.60 0.32
CA GLN A 53 -11.00 16.85 -0.93
C GLN A 53 -12.44 17.27 -0.65
N ALA A 54 -13.11 16.68 0.33
CA ALA A 54 -14.46 17.09 0.72
C ALA A 54 -14.49 18.53 1.22
N ALA A 55 -13.48 18.96 1.99
CA ALA A 55 -13.34 20.33 2.43
C ALA A 55 -13.17 21.32 1.26
N GLU A 56 -12.42 20.92 0.21
CA GLU A 56 -12.32 21.74 -1.03
C GLU A 56 -13.67 21.88 -1.72
N TYR A 57 -14.42 20.80 -1.85
CA TYR A 57 -15.75 20.85 -2.48
C TYR A 57 -16.75 21.69 -1.68
N MET A 58 -16.77 21.55 -0.34
CA MET A 58 -17.63 22.37 0.51
C MET A 58 -17.32 23.86 0.36
N ARG A 59 -16.04 24.24 0.34
CA ARG A 59 -15.62 25.63 0.16
C ARG A 59 -16.01 26.19 -1.21
N ALA A 60 -15.94 25.36 -2.25
CA ALA A 60 -16.30 25.75 -3.62
C ALA A 60 -17.81 25.69 -3.90
N GLY A 61 -18.64 25.26 -2.94
CA GLY A 61 -20.09 25.07 -3.14
C GLY A 61 -20.41 23.92 -4.12
N ILE A 62 -19.49 22.96 -4.30
CA ILE A 62 -19.66 21.83 -5.22
C ILE A 62 -20.38 20.70 -4.48
N ALA A 63 -21.48 20.21 -5.04
CA ALA A 63 -22.15 19.02 -4.53
C ALA A 63 -21.30 17.76 -4.80
N PHE A 64 -21.15 16.89 -3.80
CA PHE A 64 -20.36 15.67 -3.90
C PHE A 64 -20.97 14.54 -3.06
N ARG A 65 -20.61 13.30 -3.40
CA ARG A 65 -20.90 12.10 -2.61
C ARG A 65 -19.61 11.55 -2.02
N ARG A 66 -19.60 11.38 -0.71
CA ARG A 66 -18.49 10.76 0.03
C ARG A 66 -18.96 9.43 0.61
N SER A 67 -18.19 8.37 0.39
CA SER A 67 -18.41 7.08 1.04
C SER A 67 -17.72 7.06 2.41
N GLU A 68 -18.41 6.54 3.42
CA GLU A 68 -17.81 6.26 4.72
C GLU A 68 -16.82 5.10 4.68
N GLU A 69 -16.95 4.20 3.68
CA GLU A 69 -16.00 3.12 3.46
C GLU A 69 -14.69 3.67 2.88
N PRO A 70 -13.54 3.53 3.60
CA PRO A 70 -12.25 4.09 3.13
C PRO A 70 -11.80 3.53 1.79
N HIS A 71 -12.12 2.27 1.53
CA HIS A 71 -11.66 1.53 0.35
C HIS A 71 -12.54 1.71 -0.89
N LYS A 72 -13.71 2.33 -0.73
CA LYS A 72 -14.64 2.59 -1.83
C LYS A 72 -14.30 3.91 -2.49
N ALA A 73 -14.10 3.88 -3.81
CA ALA A 73 -13.94 5.10 -4.61
C ALA A 73 -15.26 5.91 -4.61
N ASP A 74 -15.12 7.23 -4.56
CA ASP A 74 -16.23 8.19 -4.54
C ASP A 74 -15.83 9.48 -5.27
N ASP A 75 -16.56 10.57 -5.05
CA ASP A 75 -16.22 11.85 -5.70
C ASP A 75 -14.94 12.47 -5.13
N CYS A 76 -14.59 12.15 -3.87
CA CYS A 76 -13.40 12.69 -3.20
C CYS A 76 -12.11 11.89 -3.48
N LEU A 77 -12.22 10.57 -3.66
CA LEU A 77 -11.06 9.70 -3.93
C LEU A 77 -11.38 8.73 -5.06
N LYS A 78 -10.83 8.97 -6.23
CA LYS A 78 -11.12 8.26 -7.47
C LYS A 78 -10.05 7.20 -7.76
N ASN A 79 -10.47 6.11 -8.39
CA ASN A 79 -9.59 5.05 -8.89
C ASN A 79 -9.66 4.88 -10.43
N ARG A 80 -10.43 5.73 -11.10
CA ARG A 80 -10.61 5.75 -12.56
C ARG A 80 -10.60 7.19 -13.08
N GLY A 81 -10.43 7.34 -14.39
CA GLY A 81 -10.54 8.64 -15.04
C GLY A 81 -9.34 9.57 -14.90
N LEU A 82 -8.24 9.14 -14.25
CA LEU A 82 -7.01 9.92 -14.23
C LEU A 82 -6.45 9.99 -15.65
N ARG A 83 -6.18 11.21 -16.14
CA ARG A 83 -5.57 11.44 -17.46
C ARG A 83 -4.05 11.53 -17.32
N ARG A 84 -3.31 11.04 -18.32
CA ARG A 84 -1.84 11.10 -18.33
C ARG A 84 -1.30 12.52 -18.14
N SER A 85 -1.93 13.51 -18.77
CA SER A 85 -1.58 14.92 -18.60
C SER A 85 -1.73 15.42 -17.17
N ALA A 86 -2.70 14.90 -16.43
CA ALA A 86 -2.92 15.28 -15.04
C ALA A 86 -1.90 14.59 -14.08
N CYS A 87 -1.31 13.48 -14.49
CA CYS A 87 -0.29 12.80 -13.67
C CYS A 87 1.01 13.62 -13.56
N SER A 88 1.37 14.38 -14.60
CA SER A 88 2.63 15.14 -14.63
C SER A 88 2.72 16.28 -13.60
N HIS A 89 1.61 16.63 -12.98
CA HIS A 89 1.51 17.69 -11.98
C HIS A 89 1.14 17.16 -10.59
N ARG A 90 1.26 15.85 -10.37
CA ARG A 90 0.87 15.20 -9.12
C ARG A 90 2.01 14.36 -8.55
N PHE A 91 2.17 14.43 -7.25
CA PHE A 91 3.11 13.59 -6.51
C PHE A 91 2.57 12.16 -6.41
N LEU A 92 3.35 11.20 -6.86
CA LEU A 92 3.09 9.80 -6.66
C LEU A 92 3.69 9.35 -5.32
N ILE A 93 2.82 9.02 -4.40
CA ILE A 93 3.22 8.58 -3.06
C ILE A 93 2.70 7.19 -2.74
N SER A 94 3.35 6.54 -1.79
CA SER A 94 2.87 5.33 -1.13
C SER A 94 3.32 5.30 0.33
N CYS A 95 2.92 4.24 1.04
CA CYS A 95 3.39 3.96 2.39
C CYS A 95 3.76 2.48 2.50
N VAL A 96 4.85 2.20 3.21
CA VAL A 96 5.30 0.85 3.55
C VAL A 96 5.29 0.66 5.06
N ARG A 97 5.36 -0.58 5.47
CA ARG A 97 5.36 -0.97 6.88
C ARG A 97 6.39 -2.08 7.10
N ASN A 98 6.98 -2.13 8.29
CA ASN A 98 7.87 -3.21 8.66
C ASN A 98 7.24 -4.58 8.37
N PRO A 99 7.93 -5.50 7.68
CA PRO A 99 7.37 -6.78 7.25
C PRO A 99 6.79 -7.62 8.39
N PHE A 100 7.41 -7.61 9.58
CA PHE A 100 6.88 -8.34 10.74
C PHE A 100 5.50 -7.82 11.15
N THR A 101 5.40 -6.52 11.41
CA THR A 101 4.13 -5.92 11.86
C THR A 101 3.07 -5.97 10.76
N ARG A 102 3.46 -5.91 9.49
CA ARG A 102 2.55 -6.00 8.35
C ARG A 102 1.99 -7.41 8.20
N ALA A 103 2.84 -8.45 8.26
CA ALA A 103 2.42 -9.85 8.14
C ALA A 103 1.42 -10.21 9.25
N LEU A 104 1.73 -9.87 10.49
CA LEU A 104 0.81 -10.09 11.62
C LEU A 104 -0.50 -9.30 11.45
N SER A 105 -0.43 -8.04 11.03
CA SER A 105 -1.62 -7.22 10.77
C SER A 105 -2.50 -7.82 9.68
N GLY A 106 -1.92 -8.42 8.66
CA GLY A 106 -2.63 -9.15 7.61
C GLY A 106 -3.36 -10.38 8.15
N TYR A 107 -2.64 -11.19 8.91
CA TYR A 107 -3.19 -12.37 9.56
C TYR A 107 -4.36 -12.04 10.50
N LEU A 108 -4.17 -11.11 11.42
CA LEU A 108 -5.21 -10.74 12.40
C LEU A 108 -6.47 -10.19 11.75
N ASP A 109 -6.32 -9.43 10.67
CA ASP A 109 -7.47 -8.80 9.99
C ASP A 109 -8.19 -9.75 9.03
N LYS A 110 -7.49 -10.67 8.36
CA LYS A 110 -8.05 -11.45 7.26
C LYS A 110 -8.21 -12.93 7.55
N VAL A 111 -7.32 -13.50 8.35
CA VAL A 111 -7.29 -14.93 8.63
C VAL A 111 -7.93 -15.23 9.98
N ALA A 112 -7.50 -14.55 11.04
CA ALA A 112 -8.04 -14.76 12.39
C ALA A 112 -9.54 -14.43 12.48
N THR A 113 -10.03 -13.51 11.64
CA THR A 113 -11.49 -13.20 11.53
C THR A 113 -12.25 -14.24 10.72
N ARG A 114 -11.57 -15.25 10.17
CA ARG A 114 -12.15 -16.31 9.32
C ARG A 114 -12.98 -15.77 8.15
N ASP A 115 -12.56 -14.65 7.56
CA ASP A 115 -13.25 -14.08 6.39
C ASP A 115 -13.05 -14.99 5.16
N PRO A 116 -14.08 -15.71 4.70
CA PRO A 116 -13.95 -16.70 3.62
C PRO A 116 -13.59 -16.10 2.27
N ARG A 117 -13.65 -14.77 2.12
CA ARG A 117 -13.33 -14.06 0.87
C ARG A 117 -11.84 -14.05 0.57
N TYR A 118 -11.00 -14.18 1.61
CA TYR A 118 -9.55 -13.95 1.48
C TYR A 118 -8.74 -15.24 1.33
N PHE A 119 -9.32 -16.40 1.62
CA PHE A 119 -8.63 -17.70 1.55
C PHE A 119 -9.53 -18.85 1.14
N PRO A 120 -10.00 -18.88 -0.11
CA PRO A 120 -10.72 -20.05 -0.61
C PRO A 120 -9.85 -21.33 -0.55
N GLU A 121 -8.53 -21.19 -0.75
CA GLU A 121 -7.56 -22.28 -0.66
C GLU A 121 -7.22 -22.74 0.76
N LEU A 122 -7.49 -21.92 1.76
CA LEU A 122 -7.28 -22.26 3.17
C LEU A 122 -8.56 -22.72 3.87
N ARG A 123 -9.71 -22.78 3.16
CA ARG A 123 -10.99 -23.25 3.74
C ARG A 123 -10.91 -24.66 4.30
N ASP A 124 -10.09 -25.51 3.68
CA ASP A 124 -9.92 -26.91 4.04
C ASP A 124 -8.72 -27.16 4.96
N ARG A 125 -7.97 -26.13 5.31
CA ARG A 125 -6.85 -26.19 6.24
C ARG A 125 -7.21 -25.40 7.50
N SER A 126 -7.24 -26.05 8.63
CA SER A 126 -7.33 -25.40 9.93
C SER A 126 -6.07 -24.58 10.19
N VAL A 127 -6.05 -23.34 9.75
CA VAL A 127 -4.99 -22.39 10.13
C VAL A 127 -5.29 -21.96 11.55
N GLU A 128 -4.73 -22.69 12.49
CA GLU A 128 -4.99 -22.50 13.91
C GLU A 128 -4.19 -21.33 14.48
N ASN A 129 -3.04 -21.03 13.88
CA ASN A 129 -2.15 -19.99 14.36
C ASN A 129 -1.39 -19.26 13.23
N PHE A 130 -0.67 -18.23 13.61
CA PHE A 130 0.06 -17.37 12.69
C PHE A 130 1.19 -18.12 11.94
N GLU A 131 1.89 -19.03 12.61
CA GLU A 131 2.97 -19.81 11.99
C GLU A 131 2.44 -20.71 10.87
N GLN A 132 1.33 -21.39 11.08
CA GLN A 132 0.69 -22.20 10.04
C GLN A 132 0.26 -21.36 8.84
N HIS A 133 -0.25 -20.14 9.09
CA HIS A 133 -0.53 -19.20 8.03
C HIS A 133 0.72 -18.86 7.21
N LEU A 134 1.84 -18.56 7.88
CA LEU A 134 3.12 -18.26 7.20
C LEU A 134 3.61 -19.44 6.37
N LEU A 135 3.53 -20.67 6.89
CA LEU A 135 3.86 -21.89 6.13
C LEU A 135 2.98 -22.03 4.89
N ALA A 136 1.67 -21.76 5.02
CA ALA A 136 0.76 -21.86 3.90
C ALA A 136 1.08 -20.84 2.78
N ILE A 137 1.46 -19.61 3.13
CA ILE A 137 1.82 -18.60 2.11
C ILE A 137 3.23 -18.79 1.55
N ALA A 138 4.17 -19.38 2.31
CA ALA A 138 5.52 -19.64 1.84
C ALA A 138 5.57 -20.60 0.63
N ASP A 139 4.64 -21.54 0.53
CA ASP A 139 4.51 -22.47 -0.59
C ASP A 139 4.01 -21.83 -1.89
N HIS A 140 3.59 -20.56 -1.84
CA HIS A 140 3.02 -19.88 -2.98
C HIS A 140 4.02 -18.94 -3.64
N ARG A 141 3.94 -18.84 -4.98
CA ARG A 141 4.69 -17.81 -5.71
C ARG A 141 4.28 -16.42 -5.20
N PRO A 142 5.22 -15.54 -4.80
CA PRO A 142 4.90 -14.25 -4.20
C PRO A 142 3.89 -13.40 -5.00
N LYS A 143 4.00 -13.36 -6.33
CA LYS A 143 3.06 -12.63 -7.22
C LYS A 143 1.62 -13.18 -7.20
N ARG A 144 1.41 -14.41 -6.74
CA ARG A 144 0.09 -15.06 -6.67
C ARG A 144 -0.58 -14.93 -5.31
N LEU A 145 0.15 -14.46 -4.32
CA LEU A 145 -0.40 -14.19 -3.01
C LEU A 145 -1.47 -13.10 -3.10
N ASN A 146 -2.46 -13.20 -2.25
CA ASN A 146 -3.39 -12.10 -2.03
C ASN A 146 -2.61 -10.82 -1.67
N PHE A 147 -3.00 -9.68 -2.20
CA PHE A 147 -2.29 -8.41 -2.04
C PHE A 147 -2.08 -7.97 -0.58
N HIS A 148 -2.85 -8.51 0.38
CA HIS A 148 -2.63 -8.28 1.81
C HIS A 148 -1.40 -9.02 2.38
N PHE A 149 -0.98 -10.12 1.74
CA PHE A 149 0.15 -10.95 2.16
C PHE A 149 1.31 -10.92 1.16
N ARG A 150 1.06 -10.42 -0.03
CA ARG A 150 2.09 -10.24 -1.06
C ARG A 150 3.16 -9.28 -0.58
N PRO A 151 4.47 -9.54 -0.84
CA PRO A 151 5.53 -8.59 -0.56
C PRO A 151 5.24 -7.20 -1.11
N GLN A 152 5.60 -6.17 -0.35
CA GLN A 152 5.27 -4.78 -0.64
C GLN A 152 5.97 -4.27 -1.91
N HIS A 153 7.22 -4.68 -2.14
CA HIS A 153 7.93 -4.32 -3.35
C HIS A 153 7.20 -4.82 -4.61
N ILE A 154 6.52 -5.98 -4.53
CA ILE A 154 5.68 -6.47 -5.63
C ILE A 154 4.38 -5.66 -5.75
N ASN A 155 3.73 -5.34 -4.63
CA ASN A 155 2.53 -4.51 -4.64
C ASN A 155 2.79 -3.13 -5.24
N LEU A 156 3.95 -2.56 -4.99
CA LEU A 156 4.35 -1.24 -5.43
C LEU A 156 5.10 -1.24 -6.77
N ASP A 157 5.43 -2.44 -7.31
CA ASP A 157 6.34 -2.58 -8.46
C ASP A 157 7.64 -1.78 -8.27
N PHE A 158 8.17 -1.81 -7.03
CA PHE A 158 9.38 -1.09 -6.66
C PHE A 158 10.63 -2.00 -6.85
N PRO A 159 11.74 -1.52 -7.42
CA PRO A 159 12.03 -0.14 -7.78
C PRO A 159 11.68 0.26 -9.23
N ASN A 160 10.90 -0.52 -9.97
CA ASN A 160 10.59 -0.23 -11.38
C ASN A 160 9.75 1.05 -11.54
N ILE A 161 8.89 1.35 -10.57
CA ILE A 161 8.16 2.62 -10.49
C ILE A 161 8.94 3.56 -9.56
N ASN A 162 9.32 4.73 -10.07
CA ASN A 162 9.89 5.79 -9.26
C ASN A 162 8.75 6.54 -8.56
N TYR A 163 8.77 6.52 -7.24
CA TYR A 163 7.88 7.30 -6.39
C TYR A 163 8.50 8.65 -6.07
N ASP A 164 7.68 9.69 -5.98
CA ASP A 164 8.13 10.97 -5.43
C ASP A 164 8.44 10.83 -3.94
N ALA A 165 7.60 10.05 -3.20
CA ALA A 165 7.94 9.59 -1.85
C ALA A 165 7.28 8.24 -1.51
N ILE A 166 8.01 7.39 -0.79
CA ILE A 166 7.45 6.23 -0.08
C ILE A 166 7.68 6.45 1.40
N PHE A 167 6.62 6.61 2.16
CA PHE A 167 6.66 6.85 3.60
C PHE A 167 6.68 5.55 4.40
N TYR A 168 7.16 5.63 5.64
CA TYR A 168 7.11 4.54 6.59
C TYR A 168 5.93 4.73 7.55
N LEU A 169 5.13 3.68 7.76
CA LEU A 169 4.03 3.73 8.72
C LEU A 169 4.50 3.99 10.15
N GLU A 170 5.70 3.54 10.46
CA GLU A 170 6.36 3.73 11.75
C GLU A 170 6.70 5.20 12.00
N ASN A 171 6.76 6.04 10.96
CA ASN A 171 6.99 7.48 11.03
C ASN A 171 5.86 8.29 10.38
N LEU A 172 4.66 8.20 10.95
CA LEU A 172 3.49 8.96 10.45
C LEU A 172 3.67 10.48 10.54
N SER A 173 4.59 10.96 11.36
CA SER A 173 4.90 12.40 11.45
C SER A 173 5.46 12.94 10.13
N ALA A 174 6.27 12.16 9.41
CA ALA A 174 6.77 12.52 8.07
C ALA A 174 5.61 12.65 7.05
N VAL A 175 4.65 11.72 7.08
CA VAL A 175 3.44 11.81 6.24
C VAL A 175 2.62 13.04 6.57
N SER A 176 2.47 13.35 7.88
CA SER A 176 1.72 14.52 8.33
C SER A 176 2.36 15.82 7.85
N ARG A 177 3.69 15.94 7.98
CA ARG A 177 4.44 17.10 7.47
C ARG A 177 4.28 17.27 5.96
N PHE A 178 4.47 16.19 5.20
CA PHE A 178 4.27 16.21 3.75
C PHE A 178 2.86 16.70 3.37
N PHE A 179 1.83 16.17 4.02
CA PHE A 179 0.46 16.59 3.73
C PHE A 179 0.21 18.07 4.09
N ALA A 180 0.74 18.54 5.23
CA ALA A 180 0.60 19.94 5.62
C ALA A 180 1.26 20.90 4.63
N GLU A 181 2.38 20.51 4.02
CA GLU A 181 3.03 21.27 2.97
C GLU A 181 2.24 21.27 1.65
N MET A 182 1.69 20.12 1.27
CA MET A 182 0.89 20.01 0.06
C MET A 182 -0.42 20.80 0.15
N SER A 183 -1.04 20.79 1.31
CA SER A 183 -2.23 21.57 1.61
C SER A 183 -2.44 21.64 3.13
N PRO A 184 -2.53 22.84 3.73
CA PRO A 184 -2.79 23.00 5.16
C PRO A 184 -4.14 22.40 5.61
N LYS A 185 -4.93 21.90 4.69
CA LYS A 185 -6.23 21.26 4.93
C LYS A 185 -6.15 19.76 5.07
N ILE A 186 -5.00 19.16 4.74
CA ILE A 186 -4.81 17.72 4.90
C ILE A 186 -4.32 17.46 6.31
N THR A 187 -5.22 17.09 7.19
CA THR A 187 -4.87 16.60 8.53
C THR A 187 -4.83 15.08 8.49
N LEU A 188 -3.73 14.50 8.97
CA LEU A 188 -3.64 13.05 9.10
C LEU A 188 -4.50 12.60 10.28
N GLU A 189 -5.55 11.83 10.02
CA GLU A 189 -6.33 11.20 11.07
C GLU A 189 -5.53 10.06 11.70
N THR A 190 -4.91 10.33 12.86
CA THR A 190 -4.11 9.35 13.60
C THR A 190 -4.96 8.32 14.39
N SER A 191 -6.27 8.42 14.30
CA SER A 191 -7.23 7.63 15.08
C SER A 191 -7.48 6.20 14.55
N ALA A 192 -6.57 5.63 13.74
CA ALA A 192 -6.75 4.24 13.32
C ALA A 192 -6.51 3.27 14.48
N PRO A 193 -7.56 2.64 15.03
CA PRO A 193 -7.46 1.80 16.23
C PRO A 193 -6.64 0.52 16.03
N HIS A 194 -6.24 0.22 14.79
CA HIS A 194 -5.60 -1.05 14.44
C HIS A 194 -4.05 -1.04 14.48
N SER A 195 -3.39 0.13 14.50
CA SER A 195 -1.92 0.19 14.48
C SER A 195 -1.28 -0.24 15.80
N ARG A 196 -1.93 0.06 16.93
CA ARG A 196 -1.41 -0.27 18.26
C ARG A 196 -1.51 -1.76 18.60
N SER A 197 -2.46 -2.50 18.02
CA SER A 197 -2.69 -3.90 18.41
C SER A 197 -1.68 -4.87 17.80
N ALA A 198 -1.14 -4.63 16.60
CA ALA A 198 -0.16 -5.53 16.01
C ALA A 198 1.19 -5.44 16.71
N ASN A 199 1.67 -4.22 17.01
CA ASN A 199 2.95 -4.04 17.70
C ASN A 199 2.94 -4.61 19.13
N SER A 200 1.84 -4.42 19.88
CA SER A 200 1.72 -4.98 21.23
C SER A 200 1.57 -6.51 21.28
N LYS A 201 1.17 -7.12 20.15
CA LYS A 201 0.92 -8.56 20.05
C LYS A 201 2.04 -9.33 19.35
N LEU A 202 3.12 -8.66 18.92
CA LEU A 202 4.21 -9.32 18.20
C LEU A 202 4.74 -10.54 18.97
N ARG A 203 5.11 -10.35 20.22
CA ARG A 203 5.70 -11.42 21.05
C ARG A 203 4.74 -12.58 21.32
N ASP A 204 3.41 -12.33 21.28
CA ASP A 204 2.40 -13.38 21.53
C ASP A 204 2.23 -14.31 20.32
N HIS A 205 2.63 -13.86 19.12
CA HIS A 205 2.39 -14.58 17.87
C HIS A 205 3.66 -15.07 17.18
N TYR A 206 4.81 -14.45 17.48
CA TYR A 206 6.08 -14.79 16.84
C TYR A 206 6.85 -15.84 17.63
N THR A 207 6.93 -17.04 17.06
CA THR A 207 7.93 -18.06 17.43
C THR A 207 9.22 -17.78 16.64
N ASP A 208 10.34 -18.38 17.03
CA ASP A 208 11.60 -18.30 16.28
C ASP A 208 11.42 -18.78 14.83
N ARG A 209 10.56 -19.76 14.62
CA ARG A 209 10.22 -20.26 13.28
C ARG A 209 9.42 -19.25 12.49
N ALA A 210 8.42 -18.60 13.11
CA ALA A 210 7.65 -17.56 12.46
C ALA A 210 8.51 -16.36 12.05
N VAL A 211 9.51 -15.99 12.89
CA VAL A 211 10.49 -14.95 12.55
C VAL A 211 11.24 -15.32 11.27
N LYS A 212 11.82 -16.54 11.21
CA LYS A 212 12.54 -17.01 10.03
C LYS A 212 11.67 -17.05 8.78
N LEU A 213 10.44 -17.53 8.88
CA LEU A 213 9.51 -17.55 7.77
C LEU A 213 9.22 -16.14 7.23
N VAL A 214 9.00 -15.15 8.09
CA VAL A 214 8.78 -13.77 7.66
C VAL A 214 10.04 -13.19 7.02
N GLN A 215 11.22 -13.45 7.57
CA GLN A 215 12.50 -13.05 6.99
C GLN A 215 12.68 -13.61 5.57
N GLU A 216 12.33 -14.89 5.35
CA GLU A 216 12.42 -15.55 4.04
C GLU A 216 11.38 -15.04 3.05
N ILE A 217 10.09 -15.01 3.43
CA ILE A 217 8.98 -14.60 2.56
C ILE A 217 9.14 -13.14 2.10
N TYR A 218 9.59 -12.27 3.00
CA TYR A 218 9.69 -10.82 2.77
C TYR A 218 11.14 -10.31 2.71
N ALA A 219 12.11 -11.18 2.43
CA ALA A 219 13.54 -10.84 2.39
C ALA A 219 13.83 -9.58 1.55
N GLN A 220 13.19 -9.48 0.39
CA GLN A 220 13.38 -8.34 -0.48
C GLN A 220 12.74 -7.06 0.08
N ASP A 221 11.61 -7.13 0.80
CA ASP A 221 11.00 -5.97 1.46
C ASP A 221 11.92 -5.39 2.54
N PHE A 222 12.56 -6.25 3.35
CA PHE A 222 13.57 -5.81 4.33
C PHE A 222 14.70 -5.05 3.63
N SER A 223 15.25 -5.64 2.58
CA SER A 223 16.40 -5.07 1.86
C SER A 223 16.07 -3.76 1.15
N VAL A 224 15.00 -3.74 0.31
CA VAL A 224 14.73 -2.58 -0.56
C VAL A 224 14.13 -1.39 0.18
N PHE A 225 13.46 -1.63 1.32
CA PHE A 225 12.92 -0.56 2.16
C PHE A 225 13.79 -0.24 3.38
N GLY A 226 14.93 -0.91 3.55
CA GLY A 226 15.91 -0.63 4.58
C GLY A 226 15.51 -1.03 6.00
N TYR A 227 14.53 -1.92 6.15
CA TYR A 227 14.10 -2.39 7.47
C TYR A 227 15.13 -3.35 8.08
N GLY A 228 15.33 -3.25 9.40
CA GLY A 228 16.05 -4.25 10.16
C GLY A 228 15.33 -5.60 10.13
N SER A 229 16.09 -6.68 10.02
CA SER A 229 15.55 -8.06 10.00
C SER A 229 15.41 -8.67 11.39
N ASN A 230 15.64 -7.91 12.46
CA ASN A 230 15.40 -8.34 13.81
C ASN A 230 13.96 -8.00 14.24
N LEU A 231 13.28 -8.92 14.93
CA LEU A 231 11.92 -8.68 15.42
C LEU A 231 11.84 -7.50 16.41
N ASP A 232 12.89 -7.26 17.17
CA ASP A 232 12.93 -6.16 18.13
C ASP A 232 12.95 -4.79 17.44
N ASP A 233 13.39 -4.73 16.18
CA ASP A 233 13.40 -3.50 15.36
C ASP A 233 12.07 -3.28 14.61
N ALA A 234 11.06 -4.13 14.84
CA ALA A 234 9.81 -4.11 14.08
C ALA A 234 8.99 -2.81 14.19
N SER A 235 9.25 -1.98 15.19
CA SER A 235 8.64 -0.67 15.38
C SER A 235 9.54 0.50 14.98
N VAL A 236 10.77 0.23 14.57
CA VAL A 236 11.76 1.24 14.21
C VAL A 236 11.58 1.61 12.73
N SER A 237 11.49 2.91 12.46
CA SER A 237 11.50 3.42 11.09
C SER A 237 12.93 3.48 10.56
N PRO A 238 13.20 3.03 9.33
CA PRO A 238 14.51 3.20 8.70
C PRO A 238 14.90 4.66 8.44
N GLY A 239 13.90 5.54 8.39
CA GLY A 239 14.07 6.95 8.11
C GLY A 239 12.72 7.67 8.03
N GLU A 240 12.68 8.82 7.35
CA GLU A 240 11.44 9.56 7.13
C GLU A 240 10.66 9.02 5.93
N CYS A 241 11.36 8.83 4.82
CA CYS A 241 10.77 8.32 3.58
C CYS A 241 11.89 7.85 2.62
N ILE A 242 11.47 7.29 1.49
CA ILE A 242 12.33 7.00 0.33
C ILE A 242 12.00 7.98 -0.78
N VAL A 243 13.02 8.72 -1.25
CA VAL A 243 12.92 9.67 -2.36
C VAL A 243 13.98 9.32 -3.40
N GLY A 244 13.57 9.14 -4.66
CA GLY A 244 14.52 8.78 -5.72
C GLY A 244 15.28 7.47 -5.46
N GLY A 245 14.72 6.55 -4.70
CA GLY A 245 15.35 5.27 -4.32
C GLY A 245 16.30 5.37 -3.12
N ARG A 246 16.50 6.55 -2.52
CA ARG A 246 17.34 6.78 -1.34
C ARG A 246 16.49 6.97 -0.09
N ILE A 247 16.87 6.33 1.00
CA ILE A 247 16.28 6.57 2.32
C ILE A 247 16.73 7.94 2.82
N VAL A 248 15.78 8.78 3.18
CA VAL A 248 15.99 10.08 3.82
C VAL A 248 16.02 9.87 5.31
N ALA A 249 17.11 10.24 5.95
CA ALA A 249 17.28 10.10 7.40
C ALA A 249 16.39 11.09 8.17
N GLU A 250 16.11 10.77 9.43
CA GLU A 250 15.38 11.68 10.31
C GLU A 250 16.16 12.97 10.52
N GLY A 251 15.50 14.13 10.32
CA GLY A 251 16.13 15.45 10.42
C GLY A 251 16.88 15.92 9.17
N GLU A 252 17.04 15.09 8.12
CA GLU A 252 17.40 15.62 6.81
C GLU A 252 16.25 16.47 6.25
N GLU A 253 16.58 17.62 5.66
CA GLU A 253 15.59 18.46 5.00
C GLU A 253 14.96 17.73 3.80
N PHE A 254 13.97 16.96 4.11
CA PHE A 254 13.02 16.36 3.17
C PHE A 254 12.09 17.46 2.58
N LEU A 255 12.07 18.59 3.23
CA LEU A 255 11.04 19.64 3.21
C LEU A 255 11.01 20.49 1.93
N ASP A 256 11.96 20.34 1.03
CA ASP A 256 11.89 21.03 -0.24
C ASP A 256 11.05 20.28 -1.31
N MET A 257 10.24 19.28 -0.90
CA MET A 257 9.38 18.57 -1.86
C MET A 257 8.24 19.44 -2.39
N ALA A 258 7.73 20.39 -1.60
CA ALA A 258 6.72 21.33 -2.06
C ALA A 258 7.26 22.29 -3.13
N SER A 259 8.55 22.62 -3.07
CA SER A 259 9.25 23.41 -4.09
C SER A 259 9.72 22.54 -5.27
N ARG A 260 9.86 21.24 -5.10
CA ARG A 260 10.15 20.31 -6.19
C ARG A 260 8.91 20.11 -7.04
N ARG A 261 9.06 20.31 -8.32
CA ARG A 261 7.99 19.88 -9.24
C ARG A 261 7.91 18.35 -9.22
N PRO A 262 6.69 17.76 -9.20
CA PRO A 262 6.52 16.32 -9.33
C PRO A 262 7.35 15.80 -10.50
N THR A 263 8.09 14.72 -10.28
CA THR A 263 8.89 14.15 -11.38
C THR A 263 7.92 13.62 -12.43
N ARG A 264 7.83 14.33 -13.56
CA ARG A 264 6.95 14.01 -14.70
C ARG A 264 6.99 12.52 -15.09
N THR A 265 8.10 11.86 -14.79
CA THR A 265 8.37 10.45 -15.10
C THR A 265 7.74 9.45 -14.13
N ALA A 266 7.64 9.75 -12.83
CA ALA A 266 7.17 8.80 -11.84
C ALA A 266 5.66 8.50 -11.98
N SER A 267 4.84 9.53 -11.87
CA SER A 267 3.38 9.40 -11.98
C SER A 267 2.95 8.90 -13.37
N CYS A 268 3.65 9.31 -14.44
CA CYS A 268 3.32 8.85 -15.79
C CYS A 268 3.67 7.36 -16.00
N LYS A 269 4.79 6.87 -15.48
CA LYS A 269 5.13 5.44 -15.56
C LYS A 269 4.15 4.56 -14.79
N ALA A 270 3.79 4.96 -13.57
CA ALA A 270 2.77 4.27 -12.77
C ALA A 270 1.40 4.26 -13.47
N PHE A 271 1.01 5.41 -14.05
CA PHE A 271 -0.20 5.53 -14.85
C PHE A 271 -0.16 4.60 -16.07
N ASP A 272 0.90 4.62 -16.85
CA ASP A 272 1.01 3.80 -18.07
C ASP A 272 0.97 2.30 -17.74
N ALA A 273 1.63 1.87 -16.67
CA ALA A 273 1.57 0.48 -16.21
C ALA A 273 0.14 0.07 -15.81
N THR A 274 -0.54 0.90 -15.01
CA THR A 274 -1.91 0.64 -14.56
C THR A 274 -2.91 0.68 -15.73
N MET A 275 -2.76 1.63 -16.67
CA MET A 275 -3.67 1.78 -17.81
C MET A 275 -3.48 0.70 -18.87
N ARG A 276 -2.26 0.21 -19.11
CA ARG A 276 -2.04 -0.95 -19.98
C ARG A 276 -2.81 -2.16 -19.46
N TYR A 277 -2.75 -2.39 -18.15
CA TYR A 277 -3.48 -3.46 -17.50
C TYR A 277 -5.00 -3.32 -17.66
N HIS A 278 -5.57 -2.14 -17.36
CA HIS A 278 -7.01 -1.91 -17.50
C HIS A 278 -7.49 -2.04 -18.95
N ARG A 279 -6.77 -1.46 -19.92
CA ARG A 279 -7.12 -1.58 -21.35
C ARG A 279 -7.11 -3.03 -21.83
N LEU A 280 -6.12 -3.82 -21.36
CA LEU A 280 -6.05 -5.23 -21.74
C LEU A 280 -7.21 -6.04 -21.16
N ILE A 281 -7.61 -5.75 -19.91
CA ILE A 281 -8.81 -6.37 -19.30
C ILE A 281 -10.07 -5.98 -20.07
N ASP A 282 -10.25 -4.70 -20.40
CA ASP A 282 -11.42 -4.24 -21.13
C ASP A 282 -11.51 -4.86 -22.54
N MET A 283 -10.37 -5.07 -23.22
CA MET A 283 -10.31 -5.75 -24.53
C MET A 283 -10.62 -7.25 -24.48
N LEU A 284 -10.38 -7.91 -23.34
CA LEU A 284 -10.56 -9.36 -23.18
C LEU A 284 -11.88 -9.73 -22.51
N MET A 285 -12.64 -8.75 -22.06
CA MET A 285 -13.97 -8.94 -21.47
C MET A 285 -15.10 -8.63 -22.45
N ILE A 286 -14.78 -8.24 -23.69
CA ILE A 286 -15.69 -8.14 -24.85
C ILE A 286 -15.66 -9.47 -25.61
#